data_ba6c1fe827f21530529375c504868ffe
#
_entry.id   ba6c1fe827f21530529375c504868ffe
#
_cell.length_a   1.000
_cell.length_b   1.000
_cell.length_c   1.000
_cell.angle_alpha   90.00
_cell.angle_beta   90.00
_cell.angle_gamma   90.00
#
_symmetry.space_group_name_H-M   'P 1'
#
loop_
_entity.id
_entity.type
_entity.pdbx_description
1 polymer ?
#
loop_
_entity_poly.entity_id
_entity_poly.type
_entity_poly.pdbx_seq_one_letter_code
_entity_poly.pdbx_strand_id
1 'polypeptide(L)'
;MRILGISKIRNDKKHLANDRDRERKVRIQLEKDQKRLEVKQKEYEKRIKDFSAKGEEYEEERKSMEKILKEYENQIQKLKELRESGKEPLLYRLSPKVTFDSYAKVLICSDQTISLTSQACQLLDAFLNASEYILTYEELLRYLWEDGTGDMIRLRVAISRLRVALSIDPEISIFQKDINKYQLVLPEKR
;
A
#
# COMPACT_ATOMS: atom_id res chain seq x y z
N MET A 1 26.00 -78.03 62.69
CA MET A 1 24.93 -77.23 62.04
C MET A 1 25.13 -75.70 61.96
N ARG A 2 26.26 -75.10 62.37
CA ARG A 2 26.48 -73.59 62.31
C ARG A 2 27.02 -73.03 61.00
N ILE A 3 27.60 -73.86 60.09
CA ILE A 3 28.29 -73.44 58.86
C ILE A 3 27.29 -73.04 57.73
N LEU A 4 26.13 -73.71 57.65
CA LEU A 4 25.11 -73.46 56.62
C LEU A 4 24.41 -72.12 56.78
N GLY A 5 24.29 -71.62 58.01
CA GLY A 5 23.65 -70.30 58.31
C GLY A 5 24.51 -69.11 57.86
N ILE A 6 25.83 -69.20 57.97
CA ILE A 6 26.76 -68.11 57.64
C ILE A 6 26.83 -67.88 56.11
N SER A 7 26.79 -69.01 55.32
CA SER A 7 26.79 -68.90 53.84
C SER A 7 25.50 -68.26 53.28
N LYS A 8 24.36 -68.59 53.91
CA LYS A 8 23.05 -67.95 53.54
C LYS A 8 23.03 -66.47 53.82
N ILE A 9 23.46 -66.04 55.01
CA ILE A 9 23.55 -64.63 55.40
C ILE A 9 24.51 -63.84 54.46
N ARG A 10 25.63 -64.48 54.02
CA ARG A 10 26.58 -63.84 53.08
C ARG A 10 25.99 -63.67 51.71
N ASN A 11 25.22 -64.66 51.20
CA ASN A 11 24.49 -64.55 49.95
C ASN A 11 23.39 -63.50 49.99
N ASP A 12 22.62 -63.48 51.09
CA ASP A 12 21.55 -62.46 51.26
C ASP A 12 22.12 -61.04 51.31
N LYS A 13 23.25 -60.77 51.96
CA LYS A 13 23.96 -59.49 51.93
C LYS A 13 24.44 -59.12 50.55
N LYS A 14 24.92 -60.12 49.73
CA LYS A 14 25.36 -59.85 48.38
C LYS A 14 24.21 -59.51 47.43
N HIS A 15 23.04 -60.17 47.60
CA HIS A 15 21.82 -59.83 46.90
C HIS A 15 21.33 -58.44 47.23
N LEU A 16 21.29 -58.09 48.51
CA LEU A 16 20.90 -56.74 48.99
C LEU A 16 21.85 -55.65 48.47
N ALA A 17 23.16 -55.91 48.39
CA ALA A 17 24.10 -54.96 47.83
C ALA A 17 23.88 -54.75 46.30
N ASN A 18 23.65 -55.84 45.55
CA ASN A 18 23.32 -55.74 44.11
C ASN A 18 22.01 -55.02 43.86
N ASP A 19 21.00 -55.21 44.69
CA ASP A 19 19.70 -54.51 44.50
C ASP A 19 19.84 -53.02 44.83
N ARG A 20 20.59 -52.60 45.82
CA ARG A 20 20.92 -51.18 46.10
C ARG A 20 21.68 -50.55 44.94
N ASP A 21 22.63 -51.26 44.34
CA ASP A 21 23.36 -50.74 43.16
C ASP A 21 22.47 -50.61 41.96
N ARG A 22 21.53 -51.54 41.74
CA ARG A 22 20.51 -51.42 40.71
C ARG A 22 19.59 -50.19 40.92
N GLU A 23 19.06 -50.04 42.13
CA GLU A 23 18.23 -48.89 42.51
C GLU A 23 18.97 -47.57 42.29
N ARG A 24 20.25 -47.52 42.68
CA ARG A 24 21.09 -46.32 42.47
C ARG A 24 21.27 -45.97 41.00
N LYS A 25 21.50 -46.97 40.17
CA LYS A 25 21.62 -46.78 38.70
C LYS A 25 20.31 -46.27 38.11
N VAL A 26 19.19 -46.86 38.47
CA VAL A 26 17.87 -46.44 38.04
C VAL A 26 17.58 -44.97 38.45
N ARG A 27 17.91 -44.62 39.73
CA ARG A 27 17.74 -43.27 40.22
C ARG A 27 18.57 -42.26 39.45
N ILE A 28 19.83 -42.54 39.15
CA ILE A 28 20.70 -41.68 38.35
C ILE A 28 20.16 -41.52 36.90
N GLN A 29 19.62 -42.61 36.35
CA GLN A 29 19.03 -42.55 35.01
C GLN A 29 17.76 -41.69 35.01
N LEU A 30 16.89 -41.86 35.97
CA LEU A 30 15.67 -41.03 36.18
C LEU A 30 16.00 -39.56 36.29
N GLU A 31 16.99 -39.20 37.12
CA GLU A 31 17.44 -37.80 37.22
C GLU A 31 17.96 -37.23 35.90
N LYS A 32 18.69 -38.03 35.14
CA LYS A 32 19.14 -37.60 33.78
C LYS A 32 17.98 -37.39 32.82
N ASP A 33 17.00 -38.28 32.85
CA ASP A 33 15.84 -38.20 31.96
C ASP A 33 14.95 -37.04 32.37
N GLN A 34 14.77 -36.77 33.67
CA GLN A 34 14.07 -35.59 34.16
C GLN A 34 14.72 -34.29 33.66
N LYS A 35 16.04 -34.16 33.81
CA LYS A 35 16.76 -32.98 33.30
C LYS A 35 16.61 -32.81 31.77
N ARG A 36 16.64 -33.93 31.04
CA ARG A 36 16.40 -33.87 29.57
C ARG A 36 15.00 -33.41 29.22
N LEU A 37 14.01 -33.87 29.96
CA LEU A 37 12.61 -33.44 29.78
C LEU A 37 12.41 -31.98 30.12
N GLU A 38 13.01 -31.49 31.23
CA GLU A 38 12.95 -30.05 31.59
C GLU A 38 13.57 -29.15 30.52
N VAL A 39 14.69 -29.54 29.93
CA VAL A 39 15.31 -28.80 28.82
C VAL A 39 14.40 -28.75 27.60
N LYS A 40 13.82 -29.89 27.21
CA LYS A 40 12.88 -29.97 26.10
C LYS A 40 11.61 -29.14 26.36
N GLN A 41 11.09 -29.19 27.58
CA GLN A 41 9.93 -28.42 27.96
C GLN A 41 10.19 -26.92 27.79
N LYS A 42 11.31 -26.39 28.29
CA LYS A 42 11.72 -25.00 28.12
C LYS A 42 11.88 -24.60 26.63
N GLU A 43 12.43 -25.52 25.82
CA GLU A 43 12.55 -25.30 24.38
C GLU A 43 11.18 -25.20 23.68
N TYR A 44 10.26 -26.10 24.04
CA TYR A 44 8.89 -26.05 23.51
C TYR A 44 8.13 -24.79 23.95
N GLU A 45 8.25 -24.40 25.23
CA GLU A 45 7.66 -23.17 25.75
C GLU A 45 8.16 -21.95 25.00
N LYS A 46 9.47 -21.88 24.70
CA LYS A 46 10.03 -20.80 23.86
C LYS A 46 9.44 -20.81 22.46
N ARG A 47 9.38 -21.97 21.80
CA ARG A 47 8.80 -22.10 20.46
C ARG A 47 7.34 -21.67 20.41
N ILE A 48 6.56 -22.03 21.42
CA ILE A 48 5.14 -21.63 21.52
C ILE A 48 5.03 -20.09 21.61
N LYS A 49 5.87 -19.43 22.42
CA LYS A 49 5.92 -17.98 22.51
C LYS A 49 6.28 -17.31 21.18
N ASP A 50 7.31 -17.85 20.50
CA ASP A 50 7.73 -17.34 19.20
C ASP A 50 6.63 -17.51 18.12
N PHE A 51 5.88 -18.61 18.14
CA PHE A 51 4.72 -18.80 17.26
C PHE A 51 3.56 -17.89 17.60
N SER A 52 3.29 -17.65 18.88
CA SER A 52 2.23 -16.73 19.31
C SER A 52 2.52 -15.30 18.85
N ALA A 53 3.75 -14.82 19.03
CA ALA A 53 4.16 -13.48 18.59
C ALA A 53 4.04 -13.31 17.07
N LYS A 54 4.46 -14.32 16.28
CA LYS A 54 4.25 -14.29 14.82
C LYS A 54 2.78 -14.32 14.42
N GLY A 55 1.96 -15.05 15.16
CA GLY A 55 0.51 -15.07 14.94
C GLY A 55 -0.13 -13.70 15.12
N GLU A 56 0.29 -12.94 16.12
CA GLU A 56 -0.17 -11.57 16.38
C GLU A 56 0.26 -10.62 15.24
N GLU A 57 1.50 -10.73 14.77
CA GLU A 57 2.03 -9.95 13.64
C GLU A 57 1.22 -10.20 12.35
N TYR A 58 0.96 -11.46 11.99
CA TYR A 58 0.12 -11.81 10.84
C TYR A 58 -1.32 -11.30 10.97
N GLU A 59 -1.88 -11.29 12.16
CA GLU A 59 -3.23 -10.77 12.38
C GLU A 59 -3.30 -9.25 12.20
N GLU A 60 -2.26 -8.51 12.58
CA GLU A 60 -2.15 -7.07 12.32
C GLU A 60 -1.98 -6.76 10.82
N GLU A 61 -1.12 -7.52 10.12
CA GLU A 61 -0.98 -7.41 8.67
C GLU A 61 -2.31 -7.69 7.96
N ARG A 62 -3.03 -8.73 8.35
CA ARG A 62 -4.34 -9.07 7.81
C ARG A 62 -5.34 -7.93 7.97
N LYS A 63 -5.41 -7.34 9.17
CA LYS A 63 -6.30 -6.19 9.44
C LYS A 63 -5.94 -4.97 8.61
N SER A 64 -4.65 -4.71 8.39
CA SER A 64 -4.20 -3.60 7.55
C SER A 64 -4.59 -3.81 6.09
N MET A 65 -4.44 -5.04 5.60
CA MET A 65 -4.80 -5.42 4.23
C MET A 65 -6.32 -5.37 3.99
N GLU A 66 -7.12 -5.78 4.98
CA GLU A 66 -8.58 -5.65 4.93
C GLU A 66 -9.03 -4.19 4.84
N LYS A 67 -8.35 -3.27 5.52
CA LYS A 67 -8.65 -1.83 5.40
C LYS A 67 -8.38 -1.31 4.00
N ILE A 68 -7.25 -1.69 3.42
CA ILE A 68 -6.87 -1.30 2.05
C ILE A 68 -7.88 -1.86 1.04
N LEU A 69 -8.26 -3.12 1.16
CA LEU A 69 -9.26 -3.74 0.29
C LEU A 69 -10.60 -3.01 0.35
N LYS A 70 -11.06 -2.68 1.54
CA LYS A 70 -12.31 -1.93 1.74
C LYS A 70 -12.27 -0.53 1.12
N GLU A 71 -11.12 0.11 1.15
CA GLU A 71 -10.92 1.41 0.50
C GLU A 71 -10.98 1.28 -1.03
N TYR A 72 -10.35 0.26 -1.61
CA TYR A 72 -10.47 -0.04 -3.05
C TYR A 72 -11.90 -0.40 -3.46
N GLU A 73 -12.60 -1.19 -2.67
CA GLU A 73 -14.02 -1.52 -2.94
C GLU A 73 -14.88 -0.25 -2.98
N ASN A 74 -14.67 0.68 -2.05
CA ASN A 74 -15.37 1.96 -2.04
C ASN A 74 -15.04 2.82 -3.28
N GLN A 75 -13.79 2.80 -3.74
CA GLN A 75 -13.39 3.52 -4.95
C GLN A 75 -14.03 2.90 -6.20
N ILE A 76 -14.02 1.57 -6.29
CA ILE A 76 -14.69 0.83 -7.38
C ILE A 76 -16.19 1.13 -7.40
N GLN A 77 -16.83 1.15 -6.24
CA GLN A 77 -18.25 1.45 -6.15
C GLN A 77 -18.57 2.88 -6.63
N LYS A 78 -17.77 3.87 -6.22
CA LYS A 78 -17.89 5.24 -6.73
C LYS A 78 -17.73 5.32 -8.24
N LEU A 79 -16.75 4.60 -8.81
CA LEU A 79 -16.54 4.56 -10.27
C LEU A 79 -17.72 3.92 -11.00
N LYS A 80 -18.34 2.87 -10.42
CA LYS A 80 -19.55 2.25 -10.98
C LYS A 80 -20.74 3.22 -10.98
N GLU A 81 -20.98 3.90 -9.87
CA GLU A 81 -22.05 4.89 -9.74
C GLU A 81 -21.88 6.04 -10.75
N LEU A 82 -20.65 6.43 -11.02
CA LEU A 82 -20.32 7.45 -12.03
C LEU A 82 -20.58 6.94 -13.45
N ARG A 83 -20.21 5.73 -13.75
CA ARG A 83 -20.49 5.07 -15.03
C ARG A 83 -22.00 4.96 -15.29
N GLU A 84 -22.75 4.57 -14.27
CA GLU A 84 -24.22 4.47 -14.35
C GLU A 84 -24.89 5.85 -14.47
N SER A 85 -24.28 6.91 -13.93
CA SER A 85 -24.76 8.28 -14.08
C SER A 85 -24.47 8.91 -15.46
N GLY A 86 -23.86 8.16 -16.38
CA GLY A 86 -23.48 8.62 -17.72
C GLY A 86 -22.36 9.66 -17.74
N LYS A 87 -21.72 9.90 -16.60
CA LYS A 87 -20.51 10.73 -16.49
C LYS A 87 -19.30 9.82 -16.57
N GLU A 88 -19.02 9.30 -17.77
CA GLU A 88 -17.76 8.60 -17.99
C GLU A 88 -16.59 9.54 -17.66
N PRO A 89 -15.58 9.05 -16.90
CA PRO A 89 -14.36 9.84 -16.73
C PRO A 89 -13.75 10.10 -18.09
N LEU A 90 -13.75 11.36 -18.51
CA LEU A 90 -13.11 11.74 -19.77
C LEU A 90 -11.60 11.74 -19.53
N LEU A 91 -10.98 10.65 -20.01
CA LEU A 91 -9.53 10.50 -19.98
C LEU A 91 -8.95 11.03 -21.28
N TYR A 92 -8.22 12.12 -21.19
CA TYR A 92 -7.55 12.72 -22.34
C TYR A 92 -6.06 12.37 -22.30
N ARG A 93 -5.58 11.69 -23.32
CA ARG A 93 -4.14 11.45 -23.47
C ARG A 93 -3.49 12.70 -24.07
N LEU A 94 -2.79 13.46 -23.24
CA LEU A 94 -2.14 14.71 -23.65
C LEU A 94 -0.81 14.46 -24.34
N SER A 95 -0.08 13.43 -23.91
CA SER A 95 1.19 12.99 -24.50
C SER A 95 1.37 11.48 -24.30
N PRO A 96 2.43 10.85 -24.85
CA PRO A 96 2.76 9.46 -24.54
C PRO A 96 2.95 9.19 -23.05
N LYS A 97 3.30 10.22 -22.27
CA LYS A 97 3.63 10.11 -20.85
C LYS A 97 2.55 10.63 -19.92
N VAL A 98 1.68 11.53 -20.38
CA VAL A 98 0.72 12.25 -19.54
C VAL A 98 -0.72 12.01 -20.00
N THR A 99 -1.54 11.60 -19.03
CA THR A 99 -2.99 11.47 -19.20
C THR A 99 -3.69 12.44 -18.23
N PHE A 100 -4.69 13.17 -18.71
CA PHE A 100 -5.54 14.01 -17.90
C PHE A 100 -6.84 13.29 -17.58
N ASP A 101 -7.15 13.14 -16.32
CA ASP A 101 -8.44 12.68 -15.83
C ASP A 101 -9.25 13.91 -15.39
N SER A 102 -10.23 14.29 -16.19
CA SER A 102 -11.04 15.49 -15.94
C SER A 102 -11.96 15.32 -14.74
N TYR A 103 -12.33 14.07 -14.42
CA TYR A 103 -13.18 13.76 -13.28
C TYR A 103 -12.41 13.82 -11.95
N ALA A 104 -11.29 13.08 -11.88
CA ALA A 104 -10.42 13.10 -10.71
C ALA A 104 -9.66 14.44 -10.57
N LYS A 105 -9.68 15.28 -11.62
CA LYS A 105 -8.94 16.56 -11.71
C LYS A 105 -7.44 16.38 -11.51
N VAL A 106 -6.88 15.38 -12.14
CA VAL A 106 -5.46 15.05 -12.01
C VAL A 106 -4.77 14.85 -13.36
N LEU A 107 -3.48 15.17 -13.39
CA LEU A 107 -2.56 14.75 -14.45
C LEU A 107 -1.81 13.51 -13.94
N ILE A 108 -1.90 12.43 -14.69
CA ILE A 108 -1.25 11.16 -14.39
C ILE A 108 -0.05 11.03 -15.31
N CYS A 109 1.14 10.95 -14.73
CA CYS A 109 2.39 10.60 -15.40
C CYS A 109 2.90 9.27 -14.85
N SER A 110 3.80 8.60 -15.54
CA SER A 110 4.32 7.27 -15.16
C SER A 110 4.73 7.16 -13.69
N ASP A 111 5.32 8.23 -13.13
CA ASP A 111 5.94 8.22 -11.81
C ASP A 111 5.26 9.11 -10.79
N GLN A 112 4.29 9.93 -11.21
CA GLN A 112 3.64 10.89 -10.32
C GLN A 112 2.26 11.33 -10.79
N THR A 113 1.43 11.75 -9.83
CA THR A 113 0.11 12.32 -10.08
C THR A 113 0.07 13.75 -9.55
N ILE A 114 -0.37 14.69 -10.37
CA ILE A 114 -0.51 16.11 -10.01
C ILE A 114 -1.99 16.46 -9.94
N SER A 115 -2.44 16.91 -8.77
CA SER A 115 -3.80 17.43 -8.61
C SER A 115 -3.93 18.81 -9.21
N LEU A 116 -4.97 19.02 -10.01
CA LEU A 116 -5.32 20.29 -10.60
C LEU A 116 -6.34 21.04 -9.74
N THR A 117 -6.24 22.37 -9.70
CA THR A 117 -7.32 23.20 -9.15
C THR A 117 -8.53 23.13 -10.07
N SER A 118 -9.74 23.42 -9.54
CA SER A 118 -10.96 23.43 -10.36
C SER A 118 -10.83 24.35 -11.57
N GLN A 119 -10.22 25.52 -11.44
CA GLN A 119 -9.99 26.46 -12.55
C GLN A 119 -9.00 25.90 -13.57
N ALA A 120 -7.90 25.26 -13.15
CA ALA A 120 -6.94 24.67 -14.06
C ALA A 120 -7.56 23.50 -14.84
N CYS A 121 -8.41 22.71 -14.18
CA CYS A 121 -9.17 21.63 -14.82
C CYS A 121 -10.13 22.19 -15.87
N GLN A 122 -10.95 23.20 -15.52
CA GLN A 122 -11.87 23.85 -16.46
C GLN A 122 -11.13 24.46 -17.66
N LEU A 123 -9.98 25.10 -17.45
CA LEU A 123 -9.16 25.62 -18.56
C LEU A 123 -8.69 24.52 -19.48
N LEU A 124 -8.18 23.43 -18.93
CA LEU A 124 -7.68 22.32 -19.73
C LEU A 124 -8.82 21.66 -20.51
N ASP A 125 -9.97 21.44 -19.88
CA ASP A 125 -11.16 20.94 -20.55
C ASP A 125 -11.62 21.89 -21.69
N ALA A 126 -11.62 23.20 -21.45
CA ALA A 126 -11.97 24.17 -22.48
C ALA A 126 -11.05 24.06 -23.70
N PHE A 127 -9.75 23.99 -23.51
CA PHE A 127 -8.80 23.80 -24.60
C PHE A 127 -9.01 22.48 -25.36
N LEU A 128 -9.20 21.38 -24.63
CA LEU A 128 -9.35 20.05 -25.23
C LEU A 128 -10.62 19.92 -26.07
N ASN A 129 -11.66 20.67 -25.73
CA ASN A 129 -12.91 20.73 -26.49
C ASN A 129 -12.92 21.79 -27.58
N ALA A 130 -11.90 22.66 -27.65
CA ALA A 130 -11.80 23.70 -28.64
C ALA A 130 -11.22 23.18 -29.97
N SER A 131 -11.67 23.76 -31.08
CA SER A 131 -11.08 23.46 -32.39
C SER A 131 -9.61 23.87 -32.42
N GLU A 132 -8.74 22.98 -32.89
CA GLU A 132 -7.28 23.19 -32.93
C GLU A 132 -6.66 23.56 -31.59
N TYR A 133 -7.38 23.33 -30.45
CA TYR A 133 -6.95 23.70 -29.09
C TYR A 133 -6.70 25.21 -28.92
N ILE A 134 -7.42 26.06 -29.66
CA ILE A 134 -7.29 27.52 -29.67
C ILE A 134 -8.53 28.13 -29.08
N LEU A 135 -8.34 29.06 -28.14
CA LEU A 135 -9.41 29.85 -27.53
C LEU A 135 -9.03 31.32 -27.45
N THR A 136 -10.02 32.17 -27.64
CA THR A 136 -9.90 33.62 -27.41
C THR A 136 -9.97 33.93 -25.91
N TYR A 137 -9.52 35.14 -25.53
CA TYR A 137 -9.64 35.62 -24.16
C TYR A 137 -11.09 35.64 -23.68
N GLU A 138 -11.99 36.11 -24.55
CA GLU A 138 -13.41 36.21 -24.23
C GLU A 138 -14.06 34.86 -23.99
N GLU A 139 -13.72 33.86 -24.80
CA GLU A 139 -14.17 32.48 -24.62
C GLU A 139 -13.65 31.88 -23.31
N LEU A 140 -12.38 32.10 -23.01
CA LEU A 140 -11.76 31.61 -21.75
C LEU A 140 -12.37 32.30 -20.51
N LEU A 141 -12.61 33.61 -20.58
CA LEU A 141 -13.27 34.36 -19.51
C LEU A 141 -14.70 33.85 -19.27
N ARG A 142 -15.47 33.67 -20.35
CA ARG A 142 -16.84 33.14 -20.28
C ARG A 142 -16.87 31.71 -19.72
N TYR A 143 -15.91 30.89 -20.10
CA TYR A 143 -15.84 29.50 -19.65
C TYR A 143 -15.50 29.39 -18.16
N LEU A 144 -14.60 30.23 -17.67
CA LEU A 144 -14.17 30.20 -16.27
C LEU A 144 -15.07 30.99 -15.31
N TRP A 145 -15.68 32.05 -15.79
CA TRP A 145 -16.51 32.98 -15.00
C TRP A 145 -17.79 33.33 -15.76
N GLU A 146 -18.75 32.41 -15.73
CA GLU A 146 -20.07 32.60 -16.36
C GLU A 146 -20.83 33.84 -15.79
N ASP A 147 -20.52 34.18 -14.53
CA ASP A 147 -21.10 35.34 -13.82
C ASP A 147 -20.50 36.71 -14.24
N GLY A 148 -19.55 36.68 -15.16
CA GLY A 148 -18.89 37.91 -15.64
C GLY A 148 -17.88 38.53 -14.65
N THR A 149 -17.57 37.88 -13.55
CA THR A 149 -16.62 38.40 -12.53
C THR A 149 -15.15 38.25 -12.93
N GLY A 150 -14.87 37.55 -14.06
CA GLY A 150 -13.52 37.30 -14.56
C GLY A 150 -12.90 38.56 -15.19
N ASP A 151 -11.61 38.71 -15.00
CA ASP A 151 -10.80 39.73 -15.66
C ASP A 151 -9.52 39.14 -16.27
N MET A 152 -8.82 39.94 -17.09
CA MET A 152 -7.60 39.55 -17.76
C MET A 152 -6.46 39.21 -16.83
N ILE A 153 -6.40 39.78 -15.64
CA ILE A 153 -5.36 39.53 -14.66
C ILE A 153 -5.57 38.12 -14.06
N ARG A 154 -6.78 37.83 -13.67
CA ARG A 154 -7.18 36.50 -13.14
C ARG A 154 -6.98 35.41 -14.19
N LEU A 155 -7.32 35.68 -15.45
CA LEU A 155 -7.10 34.74 -16.54
C LEU A 155 -5.59 34.41 -16.71
N ARG A 156 -4.74 35.46 -16.73
CA ARG A 156 -3.27 35.25 -16.84
C ARG A 156 -2.73 34.44 -15.67
N VAL A 157 -3.22 34.65 -14.45
CA VAL A 157 -2.84 33.87 -13.28
C VAL A 157 -3.30 32.42 -13.42
N ALA A 158 -4.53 32.19 -13.88
CA ALA A 158 -5.03 30.82 -14.10
C ALA A 158 -4.23 30.07 -15.18
N ILE A 159 -3.93 30.72 -16.30
CA ILE A 159 -3.07 30.18 -17.36
C ILE A 159 -1.65 29.89 -16.85
N SER A 160 -1.08 30.79 -16.04
CA SER A 160 0.25 30.58 -15.44
C SER A 160 0.28 29.36 -14.54
N ARG A 161 -0.74 29.17 -13.71
CA ARG A 161 -0.86 27.98 -12.83
C ARG A 161 -1.02 26.71 -13.64
N LEU A 162 -1.81 26.72 -14.70
CA LEU A 162 -1.96 25.57 -15.57
C LEU A 162 -0.64 25.24 -16.29
N ARG A 163 0.12 26.23 -16.77
CA ARG A 163 1.46 26.02 -17.33
C ARG A 163 2.41 25.34 -16.37
N VAL A 164 2.40 25.73 -15.09
CA VAL A 164 3.21 25.09 -14.05
C VAL A 164 2.80 23.64 -13.87
N ALA A 165 1.51 23.34 -13.85
CA ALA A 165 1.06 21.94 -13.75
C ALA A 165 1.42 21.10 -14.98
N LEU A 166 1.36 21.68 -16.18
CA LEU A 166 1.71 21.00 -17.45
C LEU A 166 3.23 20.86 -17.65
N SER A 167 4.06 21.56 -16.88
CA SER A 167 5.54 21.46 -16.98
C SER A 167 6.08 20.07 -16.60
N ILE A 168 5.23 19.17 -16.14
CA ILE A 168 5.55 17.75 -15.95
C ILE A 168 6.02 17.08 -17.27
N ASP A 169 5.53 17.55 -18.40
CA ASP A 169 5.98 17.17 -19.72
C ASP A 169 6.27 18.42 -20.55
N PRO A 170 7.55 18.67 -20.90
CA PRO A 170 7.95 19.85 -21.65
C PRO A 170 7.40 19.88 -23.09
N GLU A 171 6.90 18.76 -23.60
CA GLU A 171 6.26 18.67 -24.92
C GLU A 171 4.83 19.27 -24.91
N ILE A 172 4.24 19.46 -23.73
CA ILE A 172 2.93 20.08 -23.55
C ILE A 172 3.13 21.54 -23.16
N SER A 173 2.57 22.46 -23.91
CA SER A 173 2.70 23.89 -23.62
C SER A 173 1.43 24.69 -23.96
N ILE A 174 1.27 25.82 -23.30
CA ILE A 174 0.26 26.81 -23.63
C ILE A 174 0.99 28.09 -24.01
N PHE A 175 0.79 28.59 -25.19
CA PHE A 175 1.37 29.87 -25.61
C PHE A 175 0.30 30.83 -26.10
N GLN A 176 0.63 32.11 -26.13
CA GLN A 176 -0.19 33.14 -26.70
C GLN A 176 0.05 33.13 -28.21
N LYS A 177 -0.94 32.64 -28.98
CA LYS A 177 -0.84 32.53 -30.43
C LYS A 177 -0.97 33.91 -31.11
N ASP A 178 -1.80 34.78 -30.55
CA ASP A 178 -2.09 36.11 -31.05
C ASP A 178 -2.44 37.03 -29.87
N ILE A 179 -2.65 38.32 -30.12
CA ILE A 179 -2.97 39.34 -29.12
C ILE A 179 -4.10 38.88 -28.18
N ASN A 180 -5.13 38.22 -28.75
CA ASN A 180 -6.32 37.78 -28.01
C ASN A 180 -6.53 36.27 -27.94
N LYS A 181 -5.53 35.44 -28.25
CA LYS A 181 -5.72 34.00 -28.33
C LYS A 181 -4.63 33.23 -27.60
N TYR A 182 -5.04 32.18 -26.93
CA TYR A 182 -4.14 31.13 -26.40
C TYR A 182 -4.31 29.83 -27.18
N GLN A 183 -3.25 29.08 -27.29
CA GLN A 183 -3.26 27.74 -27.88
C GLN A 183 -2.58 26.76 -26.93
N LEU A 184 -3.23 25.62 -26.71
CA LEU A 184 -2.60 24.45 -26.10
C LEU A 184 -1.91 23.64 -27.21
N VAL A 185 -0.64 23.39 -27.04
CA VAL A 185 0.14 22.53 -27.93
C VAL A 185 0.35 21.19 -27.27
N LEU A 186 -0.02 20.15 -27.98
CA LEU A 186 0.21 18.76 -27.60
C LEU A 186 1.21 18.14 -28.59
N PRO A 187 2.04 17.20 -28.14
CA PRO A 187 2.92 16.48 -29.05
C PRO A 187 2.10 15.71 -30.10
N GLU A 188 2.58 15.67 -31.32
CA GLU A 188 1.93 14.89 -32.36
C GLU A 188 1.82 13.42 -31.98
N LYS A 189 0.64 12.83 -32.22
CA LYS A 189 0.45 11.39 -32.02
C LYS A 189 1.32 10.66 -33.05
N ARG A 190 2.48 10.19 -32.60
CA ARG A 190 3.27 9.22 -33.39
C ARG A 190 2.67 7.83 -33.32
#